data_cda6f9232f4fb690d8bdacb6c12d9587
#
_entry.id   cda6f9232f4fb690d8bdacb6c12d9587
#
_cell.length_a   1.000
_cell.length_b   1.000
_cell.length_c   1.000
_cell.angle_alpha   90.00
_cell.angle_beta   90.00
_cell.angle_gamma   90.00
#
_symmetry.space_group_name_H-M   'P 1'
#
loop_
_entity.id
_entity.type
_entity.pdbx_description
1 polymer ?
#
loop_
_entity_poly.entity_id
_entity_poly.type
_entity_poly.pdbx_seq_one_letter_code
_entity_poly.pdbx_strand_id
1 'polypeptide(L)'
;DNENTTVSEPKTPEPKAEPESESDKLSDDNYYSDKMNKKYMSVSQFKSIAGTFGQTACEASAIDRIEHPSYESSVSMLVGSYVDAYYEGTLDKFIAAHPEIISSRGPTKGQLKADYKLAENIIERTKKDALFQEYMSGKKQEIMTAELFGVPWKIKMDSYFPDDKIVDLKIVKSIRETFWVPGYDRRMDFIRYWGY
;
A
#
# COMPACT_ATOMS: atom_id res chain seq x y z
N ASP A 1 21.95 -64.93 3.86
CA ASP A 1 20.61 -64.47 4.25
C ASP A 1 20.79 -63.17 5.02
N ASN A 2 20.58 -62.03 4.35
CA ASN A 2 20.62 -60.72 4.94
C ASN A 2 19.19 -60.14 4.87
N GLU A 3 18.48 -60.22 5.99
CA GLU A 3 17.18 -59.53 6.12
C GLU A 3 17.40 -58.04 6.37
N ASN A 4 17.02 -57.27 5.39
CA ASN A 4 17.04 -55.79 5.44
C ASN A 4 15.73 -55.29 6.05
N THR A 5 15.72 -55.05 7.36
CA THR A 5 14.59 -54.52 8.10
C THR A 5 14.53 -53.00 7.92
N THR A 6 13.67 -52.56 7.02
CA THR A 6 13.35 -51.12 6.83
C THR A 6 12.50 -50.62 8.00
N VAL A 7 13.08 -49.86 8.90
CA VAL A 7 12.36 -49.16 9.97
C VAL A 7 11.69 -47.95 9.36
N SER A 8 10.35 -47.96 9.28
CA SER A 8 9.54 -46.83 8.92
C SER A 8 9.47 -45.82 10.07
N GLU A 9 10.00 -44.62 9.87
CA GLU A 9 9.84 -43.51 10.81
C GLU A 9 8.36 -43.13 10.97
N PRO A 10 7.89 -42.80 12.18
CA PRO A 10 6.53 -42.38 12.42
C PRO A 10 6.34 -40.96 11.84
N LYS A 11 5.43 -40.82 10.87
CA LYS A 11 4.97 -39.54 10.37
C LYS A 11 4.32 -38.75 11.51
N THR A 12 4.93 -37.65 11.90
CA THR A 12 4.33 -36.63 12.77
C THR A 12 3.05 -36.09 12.08
N PRO A 13 1.89 -36.09 12.77
CA PRO A 13 0.67 -35.57 12.18
C PRO A 13 0.83 -34.07 11.91
N GLU A 14 0.56 -33.64 10.67
CA GLU A 14 0.47 -32.26 10.32
C GLU A 14 -0.61 -31.58 11.19
N PRO A 15 -0.34 -30.40 11.76
CA PRO A 15 -1.34 -29.67 12.53
C PRO A 15 -2.53 -29.34 11.62
N LYS A 16 -3.70 -29.85 11.95
CA LYS A 16 -4.97 -29.47 11.31
C LYS A 16 -5.16 -27.98 11.52
N ALA A 17 -5.15 -27.22 10.42
CA ALA A 17 -5.51 -25.81 10.45
C ALA A 17 -6.94 -25.69 11.00
N GLU A 18 -7.10 -24.96 12.10
CA GLU A 18 -8.43 -24.60 12.62
C GLU A 18 -9.13 -23.74 11.57
N PRO A 19 -10.46 -23.83 11.42
CA PRO A 19 -11.18 -22.99 10.48
C PRO A 19 -11.00 -21.51 10.84
N GLU A 20 -10.46 -20.72 9.91
CA GLU A 20 -10.28 -19.27 10.09
C GLU A 20 -11.64 -18.63 10.41
N SER A 21 -11.69 -17.86 11.49
CA SER A 21 -12.87 -17.04 11.80
C SER A 21 -13.08 -15.97 10.72
N GLU A 22 -14.29 -15.48 10.52
CA GLU A 22 -14.55 -14.40 9.53
C GLU A 22 -13.71 -13.14 9.80
N SER A 23 -13.37 -12.86 11.06
CA SER A 23 -12.47 -11.79 11.47
C SER A 23 -11.01 -11.99 11.02
N ASP A 24 -10.65 -13.19 10.59
CA ASP A 24 -9.30 -13.56 10.15
C ASP A 24 -9.12 -13.48 8.64
N LYS A 25 -10.21 -13.23 7.91
CA LYS A 25 -10.16 -12.99 6.47
C LYS A 25 -9.72 -11.55 6.18
N LEU A 26 -8.82 -11.42 5.22
CA LEU A 26 -8.38 -10.11 4.74
C LEU A 26 -9.53 -9.38 4.03
N SER A 27 -9.76 -8.12 4.42
CA SER A 27 -10.80 -7.25 3.87
C SER A 27 -10.28 -5.81 3.78
N ASP A 28 -11.04 -4.92 3.15
CA ASP A 28 -10.68 -3.50 3.08
C ASP A 28 -10.58 -2.86 4.48
N ASP A 29 -11.50 -3.19 5.37
CA ASP A 29 -11.55 -2.63 6.74
C ASP A 29 -10.34 -3.04 7.60
N ASN A 30 -9.74 -4.20 7.35
CA ASN A 30 -8.64 -4.70 8.15
C ASN A 30 -7.28 -4.77 7.41
N TYR A 31 -7.23 -4.35 6.14
CA TYR A 31 -6.03 -4.47 5.30
C TYR A 31 -4.77 -3.91 5.95
N TYR A 32 -4.88 -2.77 6.62
CA TYR A 32 -3.76 -2.09 7.28
C TYR A 32 -3.63 -2.42 8.78
N SER A 33 -4.45 -3.33 9.30
CA SER A 33 -4.37 -3.71 10.71
C SER A 33 -3.05 -4.42 11.03
N ASP A 34 -2.59 -4.31 12.28
CA ASP A 34 -1.38 -4.98 12.78
C ASP A 34 -1.43 -6.48 12.56
N LYS A 35 -2.61 -7.09 12.81
CA LYS A 35 -2.84 -8.51 12.60
C LYS A 35 -2.57 -8.93 11.16
N MET A 36 -3.10 -8.17 10.18
CA MET A 36 -2.91 -8.47 8.78
C MET A 36 -1.51 -8.11 8.28
N ASN A 37 -0.87 -7.09 8.85
CA ASN A 37 0.51 -6.74 8.55
C ASN A 37 1.53 -7.76 9.11
N LYS A 38 1.18 -8.46 10.18
CA LYS A 38 1.99 -9.59 10.71
C LYS A 38 1.72 -10.90 9.97
N LYS A 39 0.51 -11.10 9.48
CA LYS A 39 0.11 -12.33 8.77
C LYS A 39 0.58 -12.34 7.31
N TYR A 40 0.50 -11.21 6.62
CA TYR A 40 0.80 -11.07 5.19
C TYR A 40 1.95 -10.11 4.94
N MET A 41 2.86 -10.49 4.07
CA MET A 41 3.87 -9.59 3.52
C MET A 41 3.24 -8.64 2.50
N SER A 42 3.55 -7.37 2.58
CA SER A 42 3.25 -6.40 1.53
C SER A 42 4.52 -5.99 0.80
N VAL A 43 4.37 -5.41 -0.40
CA VAL A 43 5.51 -4.91 -1.19
C VAL A 43 6.31 -3.86 -0.41
N SER A 44 5.64 -2.96 0.33
CA SER A 44 6.32 -1.94 1.14
C SER A 44 7.13 -2.52 2.30
N GLN A 45 6.61 -3.55 2.98
CA GLN A 45 7.36 -4.28 4.01
C GLN A 45 8.56 -4.99 3.41
N PHE A 46 8.38 -5.71 2.30
CA PHE A 46 9.48 -6.38 1.61
C PHE A 46 10.58 -5.40 1.18
N LYS A 47 10.23 -4.25 0.62
CA LYS A 47 11.18 -3.20 0.26
C LYS A 47 11.97 -2.67 1.46
N SER A 48 11.35 -2.59 2.62
CA SER A 48 12.02 -2.18 3.84
C SER A 48 13.03 -3.23 4.33
N ILE A 49 12.72 -4.52 4.12
CA ILE A 49 13.61 -5.65 4.47
C ILE A 49 14.75 -5.78 3.46
N ALA A 50 14.42 -5.89 2.18
CA ALA A 50 15.37 -6.19 1.11
C ALA A 50 16.13 -4.96 0.61
N GLY A 51 15.61 -3.76 0.87
CA GLY A 51 16.09 -2.51 0.29
C GLY A 51 15.62 -2.32 -1.15
N THR A 52 15.83 -1.11 -1.64
CA THR A 52 15.59 -0.74 -3.04
C THR A 52 16.67 0.22 -3.49
N PHE A 53 16.67 0.60 -4.77
CA PHE A 53 17.56 1.65 -5.22
C PHE A 53 17.36 2.94 -4.39
N GLY A 54 18.45 3.41 -3.77
CA GLY A 54 18.46 4.59 -2.92
C GLY A 54 17.85 4.40 -1.51
N GLN A 55 17.43 3.18 -1.16
CA GLN A 55 17.00 2.81 0.19
C GLN A 55 17.76 1.58 0.66
N THR A 56 18.61 1.77 1.67
CA THR A 56 19.37 0.67 2.27
C THR A 56 18.46 -0.32 2.96
N ALA A 57 18.67 -1.60 2.72
CA ALA A 57 18.02 -2.69 3.44
C ALA A 57 18.32 -2.59 4.95
N CYS A 58 17.30 -2.77 5.78
CA CYS A 58 17.49 -2.91 7.22
C CYS A 58 16.41 -3.81 7.79
N GLU A 59 16.68 -5.11 7.81
CA GLU A 59 15.76 -6.12 8.30
C GLU A 59 15.31 -5.83 9.73
N ALA A 60 16.23 -5.54 10.65
CA ALA A 60 15.88 -5.25 12.05
C ALA A 60 14.93 -4.06 12.19
N SER A 61 15.16 -2.97 11.43
CA SER A 61 14.25 -1.81 11.43
C SER A 61 12.91 -2.11 10.78
N ALA A 62 12.88 -2.98 9.78
CA ALA A 62 11.64 -3.37 9.12
C ALA A 62 10.79 -4.26 10.04
N ILE A 63 11.40 -5.23 10.72
CA ILE A 63 10.74 -6.09 11.71
C ILE A 63 10.21 -5.26 12.88
N ASP A 64 11.04 -4.36 13.42
CA ASP A 64 10.61 -3.47 14.51
C ASP A 64 9.36 -2.67 14.15
N ARG A 65 9.27 -2.14 12.93
CA ARG A 65 8.07 -1.42 12.45
C ARG A 65 6.84 -2.32 12.27
N ILE A 66 7.03 -3.60 11.99
CA ILE A 66 5.93 -4.55 11.89
C ILE A 66 5.44 -4.94 13.28
N GLU A 67 6.36 -5.09 14.23
CA GLU A 67 6.04 -5.49 15.61
C GLU A 67 5.51 -4.32 16.44
N HIS A 68 6.07 -3.14 16.25
CA HIS A 68 5.78 -1.90 16.97
C HIS A 68 5.39 -0.77 16.00
N PRO A 69 4.24 -0.87 15.31
CA PRO A 69 3.86 0.12 14.32
C PRO A 69 3.62 1.49 14.97
N SER A 70 4.23 2.53 14.40
CA SER A 70 3.92 3.91 14.75
C SER A 70 3.00 4.50 13.68
N TYR A 71 1.89 5.10 14.11
CA TYR A 71 0.84 5.63 13.20
C TYR A 71 0.96 7.13 12.94
N GLU A 72 2.15 7.69 13.06
CA GLU A 72 2.37 9.10 12.71
C GLU A 72 2.32 9.29 11.20
N SER A 73 1.22 9.80 10.71
CA SER A 73 1.07 10.16 9.30
C SER A 73 1.71 11.51 9.03
N SER A 74 2.65 11.57 8.09
CA SER A 74 3.15 12.86 7.59
C SER A 74 2.07 13.59 6.77
N VAL A 75 2.17 14.92 6.69
CA VAL A 75 1.26 15.72 5.85
C VAL A 75 1.27 15.21 4.40
N SER A 76 2.43 14.83 3.86
CA SER A 76 2.55 14.29 2.51
C SER A 76 1.80 12.96 2.34
N MET A 77 1.82 12.09 3.35
CA MET A 77 1.03 10.83 3.32
C MET A 77 -0.45 11.13 3.35
N LEU A 78 -0.90 12.04 4.21
CA LEU A 78 -2.31 12.41 4.30
C LEU A 78 -2.82 13.10 3.02
N VAL A 79 -1.99 13.90 2.34
CA VAL A 79 -2.31 14.48 1.02
C VAL A 79 -2.50 13.39 -0.02
N GLY A 80 -1.62 12.38 -0.05
CA GLY A 80 -1.78 11.19 -0.89
C GLY A 80 -3.10 10.49 -0.61
N SER A 81 -3.33 10.13 0.66
CA SER A 81 -4.56 9.45 1.10
C SER A 81 -5.83 10.26 0.82
N TYR A 82 -5.78 11.59 0.83
CA TYR A 82 -6.90 12.45 0.45
C TYR A 82 -7.29 12.25 -1.02
N VAL A 83 -6.31 12.22 -1.92
CA VAL A 83 -6.56 12.00 -3.36
C VAL A 83 -7.01 10.57 -3.62
N ASP A 84 -6.38 9.59 -2.95
CA ASP A 84 -6.79 8.19 -3.03
C ASP A 84 -8.25 8.01 -2.60
N ALA A 85 -8.63 8.56 -1.44
CA ALA A 85 -10.00 8.51 -0.93
C ALA A 85 -11.02 9.14 -1.88
N TYR A 86 -10.63 10.19 -2.62
CA TYR A 86 -11.48 10.74 -3.67
C TYR A 86 -11.74 9.72 -4.78
N TYR A 87 -10.69 9.06 -5.30
CA TYR A 87 -10.84 8.08 -6.38
C TYR A 87 -11.46 6.76 -5.93
N GLU A 88 -11.39 6.45 -4.65
CA GLU A 88 -12.11 5.34 -4.00
C GLU A 88 -13.60 5.65 -3.78
N GLY A 89 -14.00 6.92 -3.78
CA GLY A 89 -15.36 7.34 -3.40
C GLY A 89 -15.59 7.37 -1.88
N THR A 90 -14.51 7.45 -1.09
CA THR A 90 -14.54 7.43 0.39
C THR A 90 -14.12 8.75 1.02
N LEU A 91 -14.01 9.83 0.22
CA LEU A 91 -13.48 11.13 0.66
C LEU A 91 -14.21 11.70 1.88
N ASP A 92 -15.54 11.59 1.95
CA ASP A 92 -16.32 12.09 3.10
C ASP A 92 -15.95 11.38 4.40
N LYS A 93 -15.72 10.06 4.33
CA LYS A 93 -15.25 9.26 5.48
C LYS A 93 -13.84 9.67 5.88
N PHE A 94 -12.96 9.90 4.90
CA PHE A 94 -11.60 10.38 5.15
C PHE A 94 -11.60 11.73 5.85
N ILE A 95 -12.36 12.71 5.38
CA ILE A 95 -12.47 14.04 5.98
C ILE A 95 -13.00 13.95 7.42
N ALA A 96 -13.99 13.10 7.66
CA ALA A 96 -14.55 12.90 9.00
C ALA A 96 -13.54 12.27 9.97
N ALA A 97 -12.67 11.37 9.47
CA ALA A 97 -11.63 10.72 10.27
C ALA A 97 -10.40 11.61 10.53
N HIS A 98 -10.19 12.66 9.71
CA HIS A 98 -9.02 13.55 9.74
C HIS A 98 -9.40 15.03 9.95
N PRO A 99 -9.96 15.40 11.11
CA PRO A 99 -10.33 16.80 11.39
C PRO A 99 -9.13 17.75 11.35
N GLU A 100 -7.92 17.25 11.52
CA GLU A 100 -6.68 18.01 11.45
C GLU A 100 -6.38 18.61 10.08
N ILE A 101 -7.00 18.15 9.01
CA ILE A 101 -6.86 18.73 7.66
C ILE A 101 -7.62 20.06 7.51
N ILE A 102 -8.54 20.33 8.42
CA ILE A 102 -9.33 21.57 8.46
C ILE A 102 -8.64 22.61 9.36
N SER A 103 -8.63 23.85 8.92
CA SER A 103 -8.11 24.95 9.73
C SER A 103 -9.03 25.22 10.91
N SER A 104 -8.47 25.23 12.13
CA SER A 104 -9.22 25.46 13.37
C SER A 104 -9.21 26.93 13.82
N ARG A 105 -8.39 27.81 13.21
CA ARG A 105 -8.15 29.18 13.70
C ARG A 105 -8.08 30.19 12.53
N GLY A 106 -8.26 31.46 12.88
CA GLY A 106 -8.08 32.59 11.98
C GLY A 106 -9.13 32.72 10.87
N PRO A 107 -8.86 33.53 9.85
CA PRO A 107 -9.78 33.80 8.73
C PRO A 107 -10.13 32.57 7.89
N THR A 108 -9.32 31.51 7.95
CA THR A 108 -9.52 30.25 7.21
C THR A 108 -10.18 29.16 8.06
N LYS A 109 -10.69 29.49 9.26
CA LYS A 109 -11.39 28.53 10.12
C LYS A 109 -12.49 27.80 9.35
N GLY A 110 -12.53 26.48 9.45
CA GLY A 110 -13.49 25.63 8.75
C GLY A 110 -13.16 25.35 7.29
N GLN A 111 -12.04 25.86 6.75
CA GLN A 111 -11.58 25.58 5.39
C GLN A 111 -10.45 24.53 5.41
N LEU A 112 -10.28 23.83 4.31
CA LEU A 112 -9.10 22.97 4.10
C LEU A 112 -7.79 23.77 4.25
N LYS A 113 -6.80 23.17 4.88
CA LYS A 113 -5.44 23.70 4.89
C LYS A 113 -4.84 23.71 3.49
N ALA A 114 -3.78 24.50 3.28
CA ALA A 114 -3.18 24.75 1.97
C ALA A 114 -2.78 23.49 1.20
N ASP A 115 -2.21 22.50 1.90
CA ASP A 115 -1.76 21.24 1.28
C ASP A 115 -2.95 20.44 0.70
N TYR A 116 -4.09 20.44 1.37
CA TYR A 116 -5.30 19.73 0.91
C TYR A 116 -6.08 20.53 -0.15
N LYS A 117 -5.97 21.86 -0.16
CA LYS A 117 -6.43 22.68 -1.31
C LYS A 117 -5.62 22.36 -2.56
N LEU A 118 -4.31 22.08 -2.41
CA LEU A 118 -3.50 21.60 -3.52
C LEU A 118 -3.95 20.23 -4.00
N ALA A 119 -4.29 19.32 -3.09
CA ALA A 119 -4.87 18.01 -3.43
C ALA A 119 -6.18 18.16 -4.24
N GLU A 120 -7.07 19.07 -3.86
CA GLU A 120 -8.27 19.38 -4.64
C GLU A 120 -7.95 19.89 -6.05
N ASN A 121 -6.94 20.74 -6.19
CA ASN A 121 -6.48 21.21 -7.50
C ASN A 121 -5.95 20.06 -8.37
N ILE A 122 -5.26 19.09 -7.77
CA ILE A 122 -4.82 17.88 -8.47
C ILE A 122 -6.05 17.09 -8.96
N ILE A 123 -7.02 16.86 -8.09
CA ILE A 123 -8.27 16.17 -8.43
C ILE A 123 -8.98 16.88 -9.57
N GLU A 124 -9.17 18.20 -9.47
CA GLU A 124 -9.82 18.99 -10.52
C GLU A 124 -9.06 18.99 -11.85
N ARG A 125 -7.74 18.88 -11.81
CA ARG A 125 -6.91 18.74 -13.02
C ARG A 125 -7.07 17.37 -13.64
N THR A 126 -7.01 16.31 -12.83
CA THR A 126 -7.09 14.92 -13.29
C THR A 126 -8.49 14.55 -13.76
N LYS A 127 -9.55 15.15 -13.22
CA LYS A 127 -10.93 15.01 -13.74
C LYS A 127 -11.07 15.40 -15.21
N LYS A 128 -10.25 16.36 -15.67
CA LYS A 128 -10.27 16.86 -17.06
C LYS A 128 -9.43 16.05 -18.02
N ASP A 129 -8.69 15.07 -17.52
CA ASP A 129 -7.84 14.20 -18.31
C ASP A 129 -8.56 12.87 -18.58
N ALA A 130 -9.02 12.69 -19.80
CA ALA A 130 -9.81 11.53 -20.21
C ALA A 130 -9.03 10.22 -20.05
N LEU A 131 -7.73 10.22 -20.37
CA LEU A 131 -6.88 9.03 -20.21
C LEU A 131 -6.69 8.68 -18.73
N PHE A 132 -6.50 9.68 -17.87
CA PHE A 132 -6.41 9.46 -16.43
C PHE A 132 -7.72 8.88 -15.88
N GLN A 133 -8.87 9.42 -16.30
CA GLN A 133 -10.18 8.91 -15.89
C GLN A 133 -10.39 7.47 -16.36
N GLU A 134 -9.98 7.14 -17.58
CA GLU A 134 -10.01 5.76 -18.09
C GLU A 134 -9.18 4.84 -17.20
N TYR A 135 -7.93 5.18 -16.90
CA TYR A 135 -7.08 4.37 -16.03
C TYR A 135 -7.65 4.20 -14.61
N MET A 136 -8.31 5.23 -14.10
CA MET A 136 -8.94 5.17 -12.78
C MET A 136 -10.37 4.60 -12.81
N SER A 137 -10.85 4.03 -13.91
CA SER A 137 -12.22 3.47 -14.01
C SER A 137 -12.33 1.98 -13.70
N GLY A 138 -11.23 1.28 -13.45
CA GLY A 138 -11.23 -0.14 -13.09
C GLY A 138 -11.86 -0.43 -11.72
N LYS A 139 -11.87 -1.70 -11.32
CA LYS A 139 -12.30 -2.11 -9.98
C LYS A 139 -11.43 -1.45 -8.93
N LYS A 140 -12.07 -0.78 -7.97
CA LYS A 140 -11.37 -0.03 -6.93
C LYS A 140 -10.96 -0.91 -5.78
N GLN A 141 -9.77 -0.65 -5.23
CA GLN A 141 -9.28 -1.23 -3.99
C GLN A 141 -9.37 -2.76 -3.96
N GLU A 142 -9.15 -3.37 -5.12
CA GLU A 142 -9.20 -4.84 -5.25
C GLU A 142 -8.04 -5.45 -4.47
N ILE A 143 -8.37 -6.37 -3.57
CA ILE A 143 -7.39 -7.05 -2.72
C ILE A 143 -7.13 -8.43 -3.29
N MET A 144 -5.84 -8.75 -3.47
CA MET A 144 -5.41 -10.09 -3.85
C MET A 144 -4.37 -10.60 -2.86
N THR A 145 -4.37 -11.92 -2.69
CA THR A 145 -3.36 -12.63 -1.89
C THR A 145 -2.73 -13.74 -2.72
N ALA A 146 -1.47 -14.00 -2.46
CA ALA A 146 -0.73 -15.12 -3.05
C ALA A 146 0.28 -15.65 -2.05
N GLU A 147 0.69 -16.90 -2.21
CA GLU A 147 1.85 -17.43 -1.52
C GLU A 147 3.06 -17.32 -2.44
N LEU A 148 4.07 -16.57 -2.03
CA LEU A 148 5.33 -16.42 -2.76
C LEU A 148 6.49 -16.69 -1.80
N PHE A 149 7.42 -17.56 -2.22
CA PHE A 149 8.60 -17.95 -1.42
C PHE A 149 8.26 -18.53 -0.04
N GLY A 150 7.13 -19.25 0.08
CA GLY A 150 6.66 -19.81 1.34
C GLY A 150 6.10 -18.79 2.33
N VAL A 151 5.79 -17.58 1.88
CA VAL A 151 5.21 -16.49 2.68
C VAL A 151 3.89 -16.04 2.05
N PRO A 152 2.82 -15.82 2.83
CA PRO A 152 1.59 -15.23 2.32
C PRO A 152 1.80 -13.73 2.05
N TRP A 153 1.40 -13.30 0.86
CA TRP A 153 1.49 -11.91 0.40
C TRP A 153 0.12 -11.32 0.21
N LYS A 154 0.05 -9.99 0.34
CA LYS A 154 -1.15 -9.20 0.03
C LYS A 154 -0.79 -8.00 -0.83
N ILE A 155 -1.69 -7.68 -1.76
CA ILE A 155 -1.68 -6.41 -2.50
C ILE A 155 -3.08 -5.81 -2.48
N LYS A 156 -3.16 -4.50 -2.60
CA LYS A 156 -4.39 -3.74 -2.76
C LYS A 156 -4.16 -2.76 -3.91
N MET A 157 -4.97 -2.87 -4.95
CA MET A 157 -4.79 -2.17 -6.21
C MET A 157 -5.78 -1.02 -6.33
N ASP A 158 -5.30 0.18 -6.67
CA ASP A 158 -6.14 1.39 -6.76
C ASP A 158 -7.16 1.30 -7.90
N SER A 159 -6.76 0.73 -9.03
CA SER A 159 -7.66 0.46 -10.15
C SER A 159 -7.22 -0.81 -10.88
N TYR A 160 -8.09 -1.82 -10.89
CA TYR A 160 -7.82 -3.12 -11.44
C TYR A 160 -8.70 -3.43 -12.65
N PHE A 161 -8.08 -3.85 -13.73
CA PHE A 161 -8.75 -4.34 -14.94
C PHE A 161 -8.38 -5.81 -15.11
N PRO A 162 -9.33 -6.74 -14.89
CA PRO A 162 -9.05 -8.17 -15.05
C PRO A 162 -8.47 -8.48 -16.44
N ASP A 163 -7.40 -9.29 -16.48
CA ASP A 163 -6.73 -9.75 -17.71
C ASP A 163 -6.12 -8.64 -18.58
N ASP A 164 -6.09 -7.39 -18.12
CA ASP A 164 -5.55 -6.25 -18.87
C ASP A 164 -4.43 -5.54 -18.10
N LYS A 165 -4.77 -4.81 -17.02
CA LYS A 165 -3.78 -3.96 -16.34
C LYS A 165 -4.12 -3.71 -14.87
N ILE A 166 -3.08 -3.39 -14.12
CA ILE A 166 -3.17 -2.80 -12.78
C ILE A 166 -2.71 -1.35 -12.89
N VAL A 167 -3.45 -0.45 -12.29
CA VAL A 167 -3.09 0.97 -12.17
C VAL A 167 -2.92 1.30 -10.69
N ASP A 168 -1.77 1.89 -10.38
CA ASP A 168 -1.40 2.32 -9.03
C ASP A 168 -1.19 3.84 -9.04
N LEU A 169 -1.92 4.55 -8.19
CA LEU A 169 -1.90 6.01 -8.09
C LEU A 169 -0.78 6.46 -7.14
N LYS A 170 0.09 7.33 -7.63
CA LYS A 170 1.14 7.93 -6.80
C LYS A 170 1.07 9.46 -6.84
N ILE A 171 0.88 10.05 -5.67
CA ILE A 171 0.95 11.49 -5.49
C ILE A 171 2.38 11.87 -5.12
N VAL A 172 3.02 12.62 -6.00
CA VAL A 172 4.41 13.08 -5.83
C VAL A 172 4.47 14.60 -5.77
N LYS A 173 5.48 15.14 -5.08
CA LYS A 173 5.66 16.59 -4.94
C LYS A 173 5.80 17.28 -6.29
N SER A 174 6.50 16.68 -7.22
CA SER A 174 6.73 17.21 -8.56
C SER A 174 7.08 16.08 -9.53
N ILE A 175 6.33 15.94 -10.61
CA ILE A 175 6.66 15.01 -11.70
C ILE A 175 8.02 15.37 -12.33
N ARG A 176 8.30 16.66 -12.50
CA ARG A 176 9.57 17.12 -13.07
C ARG A 176 10.76 16.76 -12.18
N GLU A 177 10.68 17.07 -10.89
CA GLU A 177 11.78 16.79 -9.94
C GLU A 177 11.94 15.27 -9.72
N THR A 178 10.86 14.52 -9.73
CA THR A 178 10.89 13.07 -9.54
C THR A 178 11.40 12.34 -10.78
N PHE A 179 11.03 12.78 -12.00
CA PHE A 179 11.34 12.07 -13.23
C PHE A 179 12.26 12.83 -14.21
N TRP A 180 12.59 14.12 -13.95
CA TRP A 180 13.26 15.00 -14.90
C TRP A 180 14.41 15.82 -14.32
N VAL A 181 15.13 15.34 -13.34
CA VAL A 181 16.31 16.07 -12.81
C VAL A 181 17.42 16.01 -13.85
N PRO A 182 17.94 17.15 -14.36
CA PRO A 182 19.07 17.19 -15.28
C PRO A 182 20.30 16.51 -14.65
N GLY A 183 20.92 15.59 -15.38
CA GLY A 183 22.10 14.85 -14.90
C GLY A 183 21.81 13.63 -14.02
N TYR A 184 20.57 13.40 -13.64
CA TYR A 184 20.15 12.19 -12.94
C TYR A 184 19.69 11.10 -13.93
N ASP A 185 20.08 9.85 -13.70
CA ASP A 185 19.57 8.75 -14.54
C ASP A 185 18.09 8.51 -14.22
N ARG A 186 17.23 8.98 -15.11
CA ARG A 186 15.75 8.96 -14.98
C ARG A 186 15.17 7.58 -14.73
N ARG A 187 15.87 6.51 -15.16
CA ARG A 187 15.45 5.13 -14.95
C ARG A 187 15.42 4.76 -13.47
N MET A 188 16.11 5.49 -12.62
CA MET A 188 16.27 5.15 -11.22
C MET A 188 15.06 5.55 -10.38
N ASP A 189 14.41 6.67 -10.66
CA ASP A 189 13.18 7.05 -9.97
C ASP A 189 12.00 6.20 -10.47
N PHE A 190 11.97 5.85 -11.76
CA PHE A 190 11.04 4.88 -12.30
C PHE A 190 11.18 3.51 -11.60
N ILE A 191 12.39 2.99 -11.41
CA ILE A 191 12.66 1.74 -10.71
C ILE A 191 12.21 1.82 -9.24
N ARG A 192 12.37 2.98 -8.56
CA ARG A 192 11.91 3.17 -7.19
C ARG A 192 10.41 2.91 -7.03
N TYR A 193 9.60 3.33 -8.01
CA TYR A 193 8.15 3.14 -8.01
C TYR A 193 7.68 1.87 -8.71
N TRP A 194 8.50 1.29 -9.56
CA TRP A 194 8.11 0.13 -10.38
C TRP A 194 8.07 -1.20 -9.62
N GLY A 195 8.55 -1.27 -8.44
CA GLY A 195 8.49 -2.49 -7.64
C GLY A 195 7.19 -2.62 -6.80
N TYR A 196 6.10 -1.96 -7.20
CA TYR A 196 4.78 -2.12 -6.58
C TYR A 196 3.91 -3.08 -7.36
#